data_75818f28efa7e8952515b5d84ca445c5
#
_entry.id   75818f28efa7e8952515b5d84ca445c5
#
_cell.length_a   1.000
_cell.length_b   1.000
_cell.length_c   1.000
_cell.angle_alpha   90.00
_cell.angle_beta   90.00
_cell.angle_gamma   90.00
#
_symmetry.space_group_name_H-M   'P 1'
#
loop_
_entity.id
_entity.type
_entity.pdbx_description
1 polymer ?
#
loop_
_entity_poly.entity_id
_entity_poly.type
_entity_poly.pdbx_seq_one_letter_code
_entity_poly.pdbx_strand_id
1 'polypeptide(L)'
;MRIFWADRRSLVTSLTAPRPFSAYYQIDGPCITEDTALAFGAFDGLPGPYIKDFLAKLGLDGLNTLLSGFKDKSATAICTFAYCSAADAEPIVFEGKTAGKIVPPRGDNRFGWDPILEIDGTGKTYAEMTSEEKNQVR
;
A
#
# COMPACT_ATOMS: atom_id res chain seq x y z
N MET A 1 -13.40 18.68 5.14
CA MET A 1 -12.43 17.59 5.33
C MET A 1 -11.52 17.55 4.12
N ARG A 2 -10.21 17.69 4.31
CA ARG A 2 -9.22 17.61 3.23
C ARG A 2 -8.49 16.30 3.33
N ILE A 3 -8.38 15.56 2.21
CA ILE A 3 -7.56 14.35 2.11
C ILE A 3 -6.16 14.79 1.71
N PHE A 4 -5.17 14.43 2.49
CA PHE A 4 -3.78 14.78 2.24
C PHE A 4 -2.97 13.51 1.96
N TRP A 5 -2.25 13.50 0.85
CA TRP A 5 -1.24 12.47 0.58
C TRP A 5 0.01 12.80 1.37
N ALA A 6 0.25 12.07 2.43
CA ALA A 6 1.43 12.30 3.26
C ALA A 6 2.72 12.00 2.46
N ASP A 7 3.68 12.94 2.53
CA ASP A 7 5.04 12.65 2.05
C ASP A 7 5.63 11.56 2.94
N ARG A 8 6.07 10.46 2.33
CA ARG A 8 6.58 9.25 2.96
C ARG A 8 7.75 9.48 3.91
N ARG A 9 8.53 10.55 3.72
CA ARG A 9 9.67 10.87 4.57
C ARG A 9 9.27 11.23 6.00
N SER A 10 8.03 11.67 6.21
CA SER A 10 7.48 11.96 7.53
C SER A 10 6.83 10.76 8.21
N LEU A 11 6.56 9.67 7.48
CA LEU A 11 5.88 8.47 7.98
C LEU A 11 6.84 7.41 8.54
N VAL A 12 8.14 7.46 8.20
CA VAL A 12 9.08 6.34 8.34
C VAL A 12 9.87 6.33 9.67
N THR A 13 9.65 7.25 10.59
CA THR A 13 10.39 7.25 11.88
C THR A 13 9.76 6.41 12.99
N SER A 14 8.67 5.69 12.70
CA SER A 14 8.10 4.70 13.63
C SER A 14 7.45 3.58 12.83
N LEU A 15 7.88 2.35 13.05
CA LEU A 15 7.30 1.10 12.50
C LEU A 15 5.84 0.88 12.95
N THR A 16 5.21 1.81 13.64
CA THR A 16 3.94 1.58 14.34
C THR A 16 2.83 2.58 14.10
N ALA A 17 3.03 3.73 13.44
CA ALA A 17 1.89 4.59 13.02
C ALA A 17 2.33 5.70 12.07
N PRO A 18 1.54 6.03 11.03
CA PRO A 18 1.71 7.28 10.28
C PRO A 18 1.58 8.45 11.24
N ARG A 19 2.47 9.45 11.13
CA ARG A 19 2.37 10.68 11.94
C ARG A 19 1.40 11.66 11.29
N PRO A 20 0.11 11.67 11.64
CA PRO A 20 -0.85 12.65 11.14
C PRO A 20 -0.58 14.06 11.70
N PHE A 21 0.26 14.18 12.73
CA PHE A 21 0.62 15.46 13.32
C PHE A 21 1.20 16.46 12.32
N SER A 22 2.10 16.04 11.42
CA SER A 22 2.68 16.96 10.43
C SER A 22 1.64 17.45 9.42
N ALA A 23 0.71 16.59 9.02
CA ALA A 23 -0.38 16.94 8.11
C ALA A 23 -1.37 17.92 8.77
N TYR A 24 -1.69 17.71 10.04
CA TYR A 24 -2.58 18.63 10.78
C TYR A 24 -2.00 20.06 10.83
N TYR A 25 -0.72 20.22 11.18
CA TYR A 25 -0.08 21.54 11.24
C TYR A 25 0.03 22.24 9.88
N GLN A 26 0.10 21.47 8.79
CA GLN A 26 0.12 22.04 7.44
C GLN A 26 -1.26 22.49 6.94
N ILE A 27 -2.33 21.87 7.45
CA ILE A 27 -3.71 22.09 6.98
C ILE A 27 -4.48 23.03 7.92
N ASP A 28 -4.03 23.17 9.16
CA ASP A 28 -4.71 23.91 10.24
C ASP A 28 -6.16 23.47 10.43
N GLY A 29 -6.36 22.15 10.57
CA GLY A 29 -7.68 21.57 10.75
C GLY A 29 -7.73 20.04 10.67
N PRO A 30 -8.92 19.44 10.89
CA PRO A 30 -9.08 17.98 10.83
C PRO A 30 -8.61 17.41 9.51
N CYS A 31 -7.84 16.33 9.54
CA CYS A 31 -7.28 15.70 8.35
C CYS A 31 -7.34 14.18 8.39
N ILE A 32 -7.36 13.59 7.20
CA ILE A 32 -7.14 12.16 6.99
C ILE A 32 -5.88 12.01 6.13
N THR A 33 -5.00 11.10 6.55
CA THR A 33 -3.86 10.66 5.75
C THR A 33 -4.09 9.22 5.31
N GLU A 34 -3.60 8.88 4.12
CA GLU A 34 -3.64 7.52 3.58
C GLU A 34 -2.25 7.12 3.11
N ASP A 35 -1.88 5.87 3.35
CA ASP A 35 -0.73 5.22 2.75
C ASP A 35 -1.09 3.80 2.33
N THR A 36 -0.55 3.38 1.16
CA THR A 36 -0.71 2.03 0.65
C THR A 36 0.65 1.39 0.45
N ALA A 37 0.86 0.26 1.08
CA ALA A 37 2.07 -0.53 1.06
C ALA A 37 1.85 -1.87 0.36
N LEU A 38 2.94 -2.46 -0.17
CA LEU A 38 2.96 -3.83 -0.66
C LEU A 38 4.14 -4.56 -0.01
N ALA A 39 3.83 -5.53 0.84
CA ALA A 39 4.77 -6.31 1.61
C ALA A 39 4.96 -7.69 0.96
N PHE A 40 6.21 -8.10 0.69
CA PHE A 40 6.53 -9.43 0.18
C PHE A 40 6.90 -10.35 1.34
N GLY A 41 6.32 -11.56 1.38
CA GLY A 41 6.63 -12.55 2.41
C GLY A 41 8.11 -12.95 2.41
N ALA A 42 8.69 -13.19 1.24
CA ALA A 42 10.09 -13.54 1.09
C ALA A 42 11.08 -12.48 1.62
N PHE A 43 10.63 -11.22 1.79
CA PHE A 43 11.47 -10.10 2.25
C PHE A 43 11.06 -9.60 3.64
N ASP A 44 10.31 -10.41 4.38
CA ASP A 44 9.84 -10.07 5.73
C ASP A 44 9.14 -8.70 5.79
N GLY A 45 8.29 -8.45 4.79
CA GLY A 45 7.48 -7.22 4.70
C GLY A 45 8.04 -6.10 3.83
N LEU A 46 9.29 -6.18 3.35
CA LEU A 46 9.79 -5.23 2.37
C LEU A 46 9.21 -5.56 0.97
N PRO A 47 9.10 -4.57 0.05
CA PRO A 47 9.42 -3.15 0.21
C PRO A 47 8.45 -2.37 1.11
N GLY A 48 7.26 -2.91 1.44
CA GLY A 48 6.32 -2.27 2.35
C GLY A 48 5.93 -0.86 1.88
N PRO A 49 6.07 0.17 2.71
CA PRO A 49 5.74 1.55 2.34
C PRO A 49 6.64 2.15 1.24
N TYR A 50 7.78 1.53 0.95
CA TYR A 50 8.70 1.97 -0.12
C TYR A 50 8.33 1.42 -1.50
N ILE A 51 7.23 0.67 -1.63
CA ILE A 51 6.84 0.02 -2.89
C ILE A 51 6.80 0.99 -4.08
N LYS A 52 6.41 2.25 -3.88
CA LYS A 52 6.37 3.25 -4.94
C LYS A 52 7.76 3.59 -5.46
N ASP A 53 8.74 3.68 -4.56
CA ASP A 53 10.12 3.97 -4.95
C ASP A 53 10.72 2.77 -5.70
N PHE A 54 10.46 1.55 -5.23
CA PHE A 54 10.84 0.32 -5.90
C PHE A 54 10.19 0.21 -7.29
N LEU A 55 8.88 0.44 -7.38
CA LEU A 55 8.15 0.40 -8.66
C LEU A 55 8.68 1.45 -9.64
N ALA A 56 8.97 2.68 -9.17
CA ALA A 56 9.49 3.75 -10.01
C ALA A 56 10.88 3.45 -10.57
N LYS A 57 11.71 2.68 -9.84
CA LYS A 57 13.07 2.33 -10.24
C LYS A 57 13.16 1.03 -11.03
N LEU A 58 12.35 0.04 -10.68
CA LEU A 58 12.47 -1.32 -11.19
C LEU A 58 11.39 -1.68 -12.20
N GLY A 59 10.24 -1.00 -12.18
CA GLY A 59 9.05 -1.40 -12.91
C GLY A 59 8.45 -2.70 -12.39
N LEU A 60 7.38 -3.16 -13.04
CA LEU A 60 6.68 -4.40 -12.68
C LEU A 60 7.56 -5.64 -12.88
N ASP A 61 8.30 -5.69 -13.99
CA ASP A 61 9.18 -6.81 -14.31
C ASP A 61 10.36 -6.89 -13.33
N GLY A 62 10.90 -5.74 -12.91
CA GLY A 62 11.96 -5.69 -11.92
C GLY A 62 11.49 -6.18 -10.54
N LEU A 63 10.26 -5.86 -10.13
CA LEU A 63 9.68 -6.39 -8.89
C LEU A 63 9.52 -7.92 -8.94
N ASN A 64 9.09 -8.49 -10.08
CA ASN A 64 9.06 -9.92 -10.30
C ASN A 64 10.46 -10.55 -10.26
N THR A 65 11.44 -9.88 -10.87
CA THR A 65 12.84 -10.34 -10.90
C THR A 65 13.45 -10.40 -9.50
N LEU A 66 13.15 -9.45 -8.61
CA LEU A 66 13.60 -9.48 -7.21
C LEU A 66 13.19 -10.78 -6.51
N LEU A 67 12.01 -11.30 -6.82
CA LEU A 67 11.49 -12.54 -6.22
C LEU A 67 11.91 -13.81 -6.98
N SER A 68 12.62 -13.72 -8.11
CA SER A 68 12.90 -14.89 -8.98
C SER A 68 13.61 -16.02 -8.25
N GLY A 69 14.55 -15.70 -7.33
CA GLY A 69 15.29 -16.66 -6.53
C GLY A 69 14.54 -17.23 -5.32
N PHE A 70 13.36 -16.74 -4.99
CA PHE A 70 12.59 -17.16 -3.83
C PHE A 70 11.42 -18.07 -4.24
N LYS A 71 11.18 -19.13 -3.48
CA LYS A 71 9.98 -19.97 -3.66
C LYS A 71 8.72 -19.26 -3.19
N ASP A 72 8.83 -18.51 -2.11
CA ASP A 72 7.74 -17.73 -1.55
C ASP A 72 7.48 -16.50 -2.44
N LYS A 73 6.29 -16.43 -3.00
CA LYS A 73 5.77 -15.31 -3.82
C LYS A 73 4.65 -14.58 -3.10
N SER A 74 4.35 -14.94 -1.85
CA SER A 74 3.28 -14.31 -1.08
C SER A 74 3.51 -12.80 -0.94
N ALA A 75 2.44 -12.06 -0.98
CA ALA A 75 2.45 -10.62 -0.80
C ALA A 75 1.17 -10.16 -0.11
N THR A 76 1.26 -9.06 0.63
CA THR A 76 0.12 -8.45 1.29
C THR A 76 0.04 -6.98 0.90
N ALA A 77 -1.07 -6.58 0.31
CA ALA A 77 -1.41 -5.17 0.17
C ALA A 77 -1.92 -4.64 1.51
N ILE A 78 -1.41 -3.51 1.95
CA ILE A 78 -1.76 -2.89 3.24
C ILE A 78 -2.18 -1.46 2.94
N CYS A 79 -3.42 -1.10 3.30
CA CYS A 79 -3.93 0.26 3.21
C CYS A 79 -4.16 0.78 4.62
N THR A 80 -3.55 1.90 4.95
CA THR A 80 -3.63 2.52 6.27
C THR A 80 -4.21 3.92 6.15
N PHE A 81 -5.31 4.18 6.87
CA PHE A 81 -5.86 5.52 7.05
C PHE A 81 -5.60 5.97 8.48
N ALA A 82 -5.22 7.24 8.64
CA ALA A 82 -5.15 7.85 9.95
C ALA A 82 -5.93 9.16 9.96
N TYR A 83 -6.87 9.26 10.89
CA TYR A 83 -7.68 10.46 11.12
C TYR A 83 -7.17 11.22 12.33
N CYS A 84 -6.95 12.53 12.18
CA CYS A 84 -6.59 13.45 13.24
C CYS A 84 -7.63 14.56 13.32
N SER A 85 -8.30 14.71 14.47
CA SER A 85 -9.35 15.70 14.68
C SER A 85 -8.82 17.05 15.16
N ALA A 86 -7.67 17.07 15.85
CA ALA A 86 -7.02 18.26 16.41
C ALA A 86 -5.50 18.02 16.56
N ALA A 87 -4.73 19.09 16.71
CA ALA A 87 -3.26 19.03 16.77
C ALA A 87 -2.73 18.20 17.96
N ASP A 88 -3.47 18.17 19.05
CA ASP A 88 -3.17 17.46 20.30
C ASP A 88 -3.97 16.16 20.47
N ALA A 89 -4.84 15.82 19.49
CA ALA A 89 -5.64 14.61 19.53
C ALA A 89 -4.81 13.39 19.11
N GLU A 90 -5.00 12.27 19.81
CA GLU A 90 -4.44 11.00 19.38
C GLU A 90 -5.08 10.55 18.05
N PRO A 91 -4.28 10.19 17.04
CA PRO A 91 -4.82 9.76 15.75
C PRO A 91 -5.58 8.44 15.86
N ILE A 92 -6.70 8.35 15.15
CA ILE A 92 -7.43 7.09 14.98
C ILE A 92 -6.91 6.44 13.70
N VAL A 93 -6.36 5.22 13.82
CA VAL A 93 -5.77 4.48 12.70
C VAL A 93 -6.68 3.33 12.31
N PHE A 94 -6.91 3.19 11.00
CA PHE A 94 -7.62 2.08 10.38
C PHE A 94 -6.67 1.39 9.40
N GLU A 95 -6.56 0.07 9.49
CA GLU A 95 -5.71 -0.72 8.60
C GLU A 95 -6.52 -1.84 7.95
N GLY A 96 -6.43 -1.93 6.62
CA GLY A 96 -6.97 -3.03 5.82
C GLY A 96 -5.83 -3.82 5.17
N LYS A 97 -5.97 -5.15 5.13
CA LYS A 97 -4.99 -6.06 4.53
C LYS A 97 -5.64 -6.99 3.54
N THR A 98 -5.03 -7.12 2.36
CA THR A 98 -5.46 -8.08 1.35
C THR A 98 -4.29 -8.98 0.98
N ALA A 99 -4.45 -10.27 1.20
CA ALA A 99 -3.44 -11.27 0.89
C ALA A 99 -3.49 -11.69 -0.58
N GLY A 100 -2.33 -12.04 -1.11
CA GLY A 100 -2.16 -12.50 -2.49
C GLY A 100 -0.74 -12.97 -2.74
N LYS A 101 -0.41 -13.07 -4.02
CA LYS A 101 0.95 -13.44 -4.48
C LYS A 101 1.37 -12.61 -5.68
N ILE A 102 2.69 -12.46 -5.82
CA ILE A 102 3.28 -11.78 -6.97
C ILE A 102 3.31 -12.74 -8.17
N VAL A 103 2.77 -12.25 -9.28
CA VAL A 103 2.67 -12.97 -10.56
C VAL A 103 3.19 -12.09 -11.69
N PRO A 104 3.53 -12.67 -12.87
CA PRO A 104 3.78 -11.88 -14.07
C PRO A 104 2.63 -10.90 -14.35
N PRO A 105 2.91 -9.68 -14.87
CA PRO A 105 1.87 -8.66 -15.09
C PRO A 105 0.71 -9.15 -15.94
N ARG A 106 -0.53 -8.99 -15.46
CA ARG A 106 -1.78 -9.32 -16.15
C ARG A 106 -2.81 -8.20 -15.96
N GLY A 107 -3.76 -8.11 -16.90
CA GLY A 107 -4.85 -7.13 -16.87
C GLY A 107 -4.54 -5.82 -17.59
N ASP A 108 -5.59 -5.05 -17.87
CA ASP A 108 -5.53 -3.82 -18.65
C ASP A 108 -5.33 -2.57 -17.79
N ASN A 109 -5.74 -2.63 -16.53
CA ASN A 109 -5.49 -1.56 -15.57
C ASN A 109 -4.01 -1.53 -15.19
N ARG A 110 -3.32 -0.46 -15.59
CA ARG A 110 -1.89 -0.25 -15.33
C ARG A 110 -1.63 0.65 -14.13
N PHE A 111 -2.54 0.69 -13.17
CA PHE A 111 -2.36 1.51 -11.98
C PHE A 111 -1.39 0.84 -10.99
N GLY A 112 -0.28 1.50 -10.76
CA GLY A 112 0.69 1.08 -9.75
C GLY A 112 1.18 -0.37 -9.95
N TRP A 113 1.08 -1.18 -8.90
CA TRP A 113 1.45 -2.59 -8.87
C TRP A 113 0.23 -3.55 -9.01
N ASP A 114 -0.97 -3.02 -9.28
CA ASP A 114 -2.18 -3.82 -9.50
C ASP A 114 -1.99 -5.01 -10.46
N PRO A 115 -1.22 -4.88 -11.59
CA PRO A 115 -1.04 -5.97 -12.54
C PRO A 115 -0.28 -7.18 -12.01
N ILE A 116 0.50 -7.04 -10.95
CA ILE A 116 1.35 -8.13 -10.44
C ILE A 116 0.88 -8.74 -9.11
N LEU A 117 -0.18 -8.21 -8.49
CA LEU A 117 -0.76 -8.80 -7.28
C LEU A 117 -2.01 -9.62 -7.62
N GLU A 118 -1.88 -10.94 -7.64
CA GLU A 118 -3.00 -11.87 -7.72
C GLU A 118 -3.58 -12.07 -6.32
N ILE A 119 -4.88 -11.80 -6.18
CA ILE A 119 -5.57 -11.88 -4.88
C ILE A 119 -5.94 -13.32 -4.56
N ASP A 120 -5.67 -13.73 -3.33
CA ASP A 120 -5.94 -15.09 -2.86
C ASP A 120 -7.41 -15.48 -3.04
N GLY A 121 -7.62 -16.70 -3.50
CA GLY A 121 -8.95 -17.26 -3.72
C GLY A 121 -9.68 -16.78 -4.99
N THR A 122 -9.14 -15.79 -5.72
CA THR A 122 -9.81 -15.22 -6.90
C THR A 122 -9.19 -15.65 -8.23
N GLY A 123 -7.88 -15.93 -8.23
CA GLY A 123 -7.11 -16.19 -9.46
C GLY A 123 -6.95 -14.97 -10.37
N LYS A 124 -7.40 -13.80 -9.95
CA LYS A 124 -7.30 -12.52 -10.67
C LYS A 124 -6.30 -11.59 -10.02
N THR A 125 -5.58 -10.82 -10.82
CA THR A 125 -4.84 -9.65 -10.32
C THR A 125 -5.80 -8.49 -10.05
N TYR A 126 -5.37 -7.53 -9.21
CA TYR A 126 -6.16 -6.32 -9.04
C TYR A 126 -6.45 -5.60 -10.37
N ALA A 127 -5.53 -5.67 -11.35
CA ALA A 127 -5.74 -5.07 -12.66
C ALA A 127 -6.81 -5.77 -13.51
N GLU A 128 -7.11 -7.04 -13.21
CA GLU A 128 -8.17 -7.82 -13.87
C GLU A 128 -9.53 -7.72 -13.18
N MET A 129 -9.60 -7.04 -12.00
CA MET A 129 -10.83 -6.91 -11.23
C MET A 129 -11.60 -5.64 -11.60
N THR A 130 -12.93 -5.74 -11.56
CA THR A 130 -13.82 -4.56 -11.57
C THR A 130 -13.73 -3.79 -10.25
N SER A 131 -14.24 -2.56 -10.22
CA SER A 131 -14.29 -1.76 -8.99
C SER A 131 -15.12 -2.44 -7.90
N GLU A 132 -16.22 -3.10 -8.28
CA GLU A 132 -17.09 -3.84 -7.37
C GLU A 132 -16.34 -5.03 -6.76
N GLU A 133 -15.64 -5.83 -7.58
CA GLU A 133 -14.83 -6.96 -7.11
C GLU A 133 -13.73 -6.50 -6.14
N LYS A 134 -13.04 -5.40 -6.47
CA LYS A 134 -12.01 -4.82 -5.58
C LYS A 134 -12.58 -4.42 -4.21
N ASN A 135 -13.80 -3.86 -4.18
CA ASN A 135 -14.43 -3.44 -2.94
C ASN A 135 -14.84 -4.61 -2.03
N GLN A 136 -15.00 -5.82 -2.59
CA GLN A 136 -15.33 -7.03 -1.81
C GLN A 136 -14.13 -7.68 -1.15
N VAL A 137 -12.92 -7.40 -1.62
CA VAL A 137 -11.67 -8.04 -1.14
C VAL A 137 -10.75 -7.09 -0.37
N ARG A 138 -11.22 -5.87 -0.13
CA ARG A 138 -10.49 -4.84 0.64
C ARG A 138 -10.84 -4.86 2.12
#